data_96893a678f9875e9a107cd2e77e36fe0
#
_entry.id   96893a678f9875e9a107cd2e77e36fe0
#
_cell.length_a   1.000
_cell.length_b   1.000
_cell.length_c   1.000
_cell.angle_alpha   90.00
_cell.angle_beta   90.00
_cell.angle_gamma   90.00
#
_symmetry.space_group_name_H-M   'P 1'
#
loop_
_entity.id
_entity.type
_entity.pdbx_description
1 polymer ?
#
loop_
_entity_poly.entity_id
_entity_poly.type
_entity_poly.pdbx_seq_one_letter_code
_entity_poly.pdbx_strand_id
1 'polypeptide(L)'
;SSLGRKRHSQRSIVRKVDSYEAALRDCSDEAFNVVLAELRSQLHRQGLKEALMIEAFAVIREAADRVLGMRHFDVQIYGGWLMMNGMLAEMQTGEGKTLTATLPACTAALAGIPVHVITANDYLAERDCEIMLPLYRRLGLRGNFVIDGMQPNDCQDAYQADIVHTTNKQIAFDYLRDRIEIGEDSGNLRFQYRQIQRQQNPQANGKLLLRGLCFAIVDEADSVLIDEANTPLIITKTLPNEESADTYSDALYLASTLVADKDYKVDEKRRVVELTVAGEDSLEDKILQLPKLWRNPRKRQTLVKQALAATLFYKRDREYVVHEEKVQIIDQSTGRLMPDRAWEQGLHQMIEAKEGCVISEQREPQARISYQRFFSRYLRLGVTSGTISEVADEMQRVYGLEVRQVATN
;
A
#
# COMPACT_ATOMS: atom_id res chain seq x y z
N SER A 1 8.16 -25.45 -1.51
CA SER A 1 9.12 -26.34 -0.82
C SER A 1 9.74 -25.55 0.31
N SER A 2 9.42 -25.90 1.55
CA SER A 2 10.03 -25.34 2.76
C SER A 2 11.48 -25.84 2.83
N LEU A 3 12.39 -25.04 2.29
CA LEU A 3 13.80 -25.17 2.63
C LEU A 3 13.90 -24.90 4.14
N GLY A 4 14.26 -25.94 4.91
CA GLY A 4 14.38 -25.87 6.37
C GLY A 4 15.29 -24.71 6.76
N ARG A 5 14.68 -23.64 7.28
CA ARG A 5 15.40 -22.48 7.80
C ARG A 5 16.24 -22.96 8.99
N LYS A 6 17.57 -22.97 8.84
CA LYS A 6 18.47 -23.32 9.93
C LYS A 6 18.24 -22.34 11.09
N ARG A 7 17.78 -22.87 12.21
CA ARG A 7 17.58 -22.08 13.44
C ARG A 7 18.94 -21.84 14.10
N HIS A 8 19.54 -20.69 13.83
CA HIS A 8 20.76 -20.25 14.52
C HIS A 8 20.38 -19.55 15.83
N SER A 9 21.10 -19.84 16.90
CA SER A 9 20.96 -19.07 18.15
C SER A 9 21.62 -17.70 18.00
N GLN A 10 21.13 -16.70 18.74
CA GLN A 10 21.73 -15.35 18.78
C GLN A 10 23.25 -15.42 18.96
N ARG A 11 23.72 -16.16 19.97
CA ARG A 11 25.17 -16.33 20.25
C ARG A 11 25.94 -16.89 19.06
N SER A 12 25.36 -17.80 18.29
CA SER A 12 26.02 -18.37 17.10
C SER A 12 26.21 -17.36 15.98
N ILE A 13 25.18 -16.55 15.71
CA ILE A 13 25.25 -15.50 14.66
C ILE A 13 26.25 -14.42 15.07
N VAL A 14 26.12 -13.90 16.29
CA VAL A 14 27.02 -12.85 16.79
C VAL A 14 28.47 -13.29 16.73
N ARG A 15 28.81 -14.49 17.21
CA ARG A 15 30.19 -15.02 17.13
C ARG A 15 30.71 -15.11 15.70
N LYS A 16 29.88 -15.48 14.74
CA LYS A 16 30.26 -15.53 13.34
C LYS A 16 30.53 -14.13 12.78
N VAL A 17 29.72 -13.13 13.13
CA VAL A 17 29.95 -11.72 12.75
C VAL A 17 31.23 -11.21 13.39
N ASP A 18 31.42 -11.43 14.71
CA ASP A 18 32.62 -11.02 15.44
C ASP A 18 33.91 -11.62 14.86
N SER A 19 33.87 -12.84 14.28
CA SER A 19 35.03 -13.46 13.65
C SER A 19 35.60 -12.68 12.45
N TYR A 20 34.77 -11.88 11.76
CA TYR A 20 35.22 -10.99 10.68
C TYR A 20 35.70 -9.63 11.19
N GLU A 21 35.26 -9.21 12.37
CA GLU A 21 35.49 -7.85 12.88
C GLU A 21 36.94 -7.56 13.25
N ALA A 22 37.68 -8.52 13.80
CA ALA A 22 39.06 -8.30 14.20
C ALA A 22 39.93 -7.78 13.06
N ALA A 23 39.70 -8.29 11.85
CA ALA A 23 40.42 -7.83 10.66
C ALA A 23 39.95 -6.48 10.13
N LEU A 24 38.67 -6.09 10.43
CA LEU A 24 38.09 -4.85 9.93
C LEU A 24 38.39 -3.65 10.83
N ARG A 25 38.50 -3.85 12.16
CA ARG A 25 38.71 -2.76 13.11
C ARG A 25 40.04 -2.01 12.89
N ASP A 26 41.08 -2.76 12.63
CA ASP A 26 42.46 -2.22 12.53
C ASP A 26 42.86 -1.88 11.08
N CYS A 27 41.95 -2.12 10.09
CA CYS A 27 42.27 -1.86 8.72
C CYS A 27 42.12 -0.39 8.32
N SER A 28 42.97 0.10 7.41
CA SER A 28 42.85 1.44 6.83
C SER A 28 41.57 1.56 5.99
N ASP A 29 41.15 2.78 5.68
CA ASP A 29 39.98 3.02 4.82
C ASP A 29 40.18 2.44 3.41
N GLU A 30 41.40 2.44 2.89
CA GLU A 30 41.73 1.81 1.61
C GLU A 30 41.52 0.29 1.67
N ALA A 31 42.03 -0.37 2.71
CA ALA A 31 41.85 -1.81 2.92
C ALA A 31 40.34 -2.15 3.13
N PHE A 32 39.62 -1.34 3.89
CA PHE A 32 38.18 -1.49 4.05
C PHE A 32 37.42 -1.41 2.70
N ASN A 33 37.80 -0.47 1.82
CA ASN A 33 37.20 -0.32 0.51
C ASN A 33 37.46 -1.55 -0.39
N VAL A 34 38.61 -2.18 -0.29
CA VAL A 34 38.93 -3.43 -1.01
C VAL A 34 38.00 -4.56 -0.53
N VAL A 35 37.87 -4.75 0.78
CA VAL A 35 36.98 -5.76 1.37
C VAL A 35 35.52 -5.51 0.93
N LEU A 36 35.05 -4.27 1.01
CA LEU A 36 33.70 -3.90 0.59
C LEU A 36 33.45 -4.19 -0.91
N ALA A 37 34.42 -3.88 -1.78
CA ALA A 37 34.30 -4.12 -3.21
C ALA A 37 34.24 -5.62 -3.55
N GLU A 38 35.07 -6.44 -2.87
CA GLU A 38 35.05 -7.89 -3.04
C GLU A 38 33.74 -8.51 -2.54
N LEU A 39 33.31 -8.12 -1.34
CA LEU A 39 32.03 -8.56 -0.79
C LEU A 39 30.86 -8.22 -1.73
N ARG A 40 30.81 -7.00 -2.24
CA ARG A 40 29.78 -6.55 -3.20
C ARG A 40 29.81 -7.42 -4.47
N SER A 41 30.98 -7.68 -5.02
CA SER A 41 31.16 -8.56 -6.19
C SER A 41 30.65 -9.97 -5.92
N GLN A 42 30.96 -10.52 -4.74
CA GLN A 42 30.50 -11.85 -4.34
C GLN A 42 28.98 -11.91 -4.13
N LEU A 43 28.38 -10.91 -3.47
CA LEU A 43 26.93 -10.80 -3.29
C LEU A 43 26.22 -10.73 -4.63
N HIS A 44 26.73 -9.96 -5.60
CA HIS A 44 26.15 -9.91 -6.94
C HIS A 44 26.21 -11.24 -7.68
N ARG A 45 27.32 -11.99 -7.56
CA ARG A 45 27.50 -13.27 -8.27
C ARG A 45 26.80 -14.45 -7.60
N GLN A 46 26.78 -14.49 -6.29
CA GLN A 46 26.35 -15.66 -5.51
C GLN A 46 25.02 -15.46 -4.78
N GLY A 47 24.51 -14.23 -4.73
CA GLY A 47 23.31 -13.87 -4.00
C GLY A 47 23.51 -13.87 -2.48
N LEU A 48 22.42 -13.88 -1.75
CA LEU A 48 22.36 -13.78 -0.30
C LEU A 48 22.65 -15.13 0.38
N LYS A 49 23.87 -15.65 0.22
CA LYS A 49 24.34 -16.82 0.96
C LYS A 49 24.64 -16.46 2.42
N GLU A 50 24.42 -17.40 3.34
CA GLU A 50 24.60 -17.21 4.79
C GLU A 50 25.98 -16.60 5.13
N ALA A 51 27.06 -17.14 4.59
CA ALA A 51 28.41 -16.65 4.86
C ALA A 51 28.60 -15.19 4.42
N LEU A 52 28.10 -14.83 3.22
CA LEU A 52 28.19 -13.47 2.70
C LEU A 52 27.29 -12.48 3.47
N MET A 53 26.14 -12.91 3.95
CA MET A 53 25.28 -12.08 4.81
C MET A 53 25.94 -11.78 6.15
N ILE A 54 26.65 -12.78 6.74
CA ILE A 54 27.38 -12.59 8.00
C ILE A 54 28.54 -11.63 7.82
N GLU A 55 29.32 -11.79 6.75
CA GLU A 55 30.41 -10.89 6.38
C GLU A 55 29.87 -9.46 6.12
N ALA A 56 28.76 -9.32 5.41
CA ALA A 56 28.10 -8.04 5.19
C ALA A 56 27.70 -7.36 6.50
N PHE A 57 27.18 -8.11 7.45
CA PHE A 57 26.83 -7.56 8.76
C PHE A 57 28.07 -7.02 9.51
N ALA A 58 29.18 -7.71 9.45
CA ALA A 58 30.44 -7.23 10.04
C ALA A 58 30.93 -5.94 9.37
N VAL A 59 30.90 -5.89 8.03
CA VAL A 59 31.28 -4.70 7.25
C VAL A 59 30.37 -3.53 7.55
N ILE A 60 29.03 -3.74 7.60
CA ILE A 60 28.05 -2.70 7.89
C ILE A 60 28.21 -2.18 9.33
N ARG A 61 28.41 -3.09 10.31
CA ARG A 61 28.67 -2.75 11.71
C ARG A 61 29.88 -1.84 11.84
N GLU A 62 31.00 -2.19 11.20
CA GLU A 62 32.22 -1.40 11.20
C GLU A 62 32.03 -0.05 10.48
N ALA A 63 31.34 -0.03 9.33
CA ALA A 63 31.03 1.21 8.64
C ALA A 63 30.19 2.16 9.48
N ALA A 64 29.19 1.65 10.18
CA ALA A 64 28.31 2.44 11.07
C ALA A 64 29.09 3.05 12.23
N ASP A 65 30.00 2.27 12.82
CA ASP A 65 30.91 2.74 13.90
C ASP A 65 31.79 3.90 13.39
N ARG A 66 32.43 3.74 12.21
CA ARG A 66 33.32 4.75 11.64
C ARG A 66 32.63 6.07 11.28
N VAL A 67 31.42 6.03 10.72
CA VAL A 67 30.80 7.24 10.16
C VAL A 67 29.68 7.83 11.01
N LEU A 68 29.03 7.00 11.85
CA LEU A 68 27.95 7.46 12.74
C LEU A 68 28.36 7.48 14.22
N GLY A 69 29.47 6.82 14.59
CA GLY A 69 29.80 6.56 15.98
C GLY A 69 28.81 5.62 16.65
N MET A 70 28.05 4.86 15.87
CA MET A 70 26.99 3.97 16.34
C MET A 70 27.32 2.53 15.95
N ARG A 71 27.89 1.80 16.90
CA ARG A 71 28.16 0.39 16.69
C ARG A 71 26.93 -0.44 17.04
N HIS A 72 26.52 -1.34 16.15
CA HIS A 72 25.40 -2.25 16.42
C HIS A 72 25.70 -3.14 17.64
N PHE A 73 24.73 -3.26 18.54
CA PHE A 73 24.78 -4.22 19.64
C PHE A 73 24.46 -5.64 19.15
N ASP A 74 24.83 -6.64 19.95
CA ASP A 74 24.59 -8.05 19.62
C ASP A 74 23.11 -8.39 19.40
N VAL A 75 22.23 -7.77 20.15
CA VAL A 75 20.78 -7.90 19.99
C VAL A 75 20.31 -7.34 18.64
N GLN A 76 20.89 -6.24 18.19
CA GLN A 76 20.59 -5.63 16.88
C GLN A 76 21.11 -6.48 15.72
N ILE A 77 22.28 -7.09 15.86
CA ILE A 77 22.79 -8.06 14.86
C ILE A 77 21.81 -9.21 14.70
N TYR A 78 21.33 -9.76 15.83
CA TYR A 78 20.36 -10.86 15.77
C TYR A 78 19.00 -10.42 15.20
N GLY A 79 18.50 -9.26 15.60
CA GLY A 79 17.28 -8.66 15.01
C GLY A 79 17.39 -8.47 13.51
N GLY A 80 18.51 -7.89 13.03
CA GLY A 80 18.80 -7.76 11.59
C GLY A 80 18.86 -9.10 10.89
N TRP A 81 19.46 -10.12 11.52
CA TRP A 81 19.52 -11.48 10.99
C TRP A 81 18.13 -12.11 10.82
N LEU A 82 17.24 -11.93 11.81
CA LEU A 82 15.86 -12.40 11.74
C LEU A 82 15.11 -11.75 10.56
N MET A 83 15.17 -10.42 10.46
CA MET A 83 14.57 -9.68 9.35
C MET A 83 15.12 -10.12 7.99
N MET A 84 16.45 -10.32 7.88
CA MET A 84 17.09 -10.77 6.66
C MET A 84 16.61 -12.16 6.23
N ASN A 85 16.18 -13.01 7.16
CA ASN A 85 15.62 -14.33 6.90
C ASN A 85 14.08 -14.34 6.74
N GLY A 86 13.45 -13.17 6.64
CA GLY A 86 12.00 -13.06 6.48
C GLY A 86 11.25 -13.52 7.73
N MET A 87 11.77 -13.15 8.89
CA MET A 87 11.13 -13.33 10.20
C MET A 87 10.79 -11.96 10.78
N LEU A 88 9.94 -11.95 11.78
CA LEU A 88 9.66 -10.79 12.58
C LEU A 88 10.54 -10.79 13.82
N ALA A 89 11.31 -9.72 14.01
CA ALA A 89 12.10 -9.46 15.19
C ALA A 89 11.29 -8.60 16.17
N GLU A 90 10.85 -9.20 17.28
CA GLU A 90 10.23 -8.45 18.36
C GLU A 90 11.33 -7.80 19.21
N MET A 91 11.44 -6.47 19.12
CA MET A 91 12.42 -5.64 19.80
C MET A 91 11.71 -4.53 20.56
N GLN A 92 12.10 -4.28 21.80
CA GLN A 92 11.49 -3.23 22.61
C GLN A 92 11.72 -1.83 22.04
N THR A 93 10.83 -0.91 22.40
CA THR A 93 10.99 0.51 22.03
C THR A 93 12.25 1.05 22.68
N GLY A 94 13.06 1.80 21.91
CA GLY A 94 14.33 2.35 22.40
C GLY A 94 15.56 1.49 22.12
N GLU A 95 15.42 0.25 21.63
CA GLU A 95 16.57 -0.63 21.31
C GLU A 95 17.23 -0.34 19.95
N GLY A 96 16.93 0.80 19.35
CA GLY A 96 17.57 1.23 18.09
C GLY A 96 17.13 0.42 16.88
N LYS A 97 15.82 0.22 16.68
CA LYS A 97 15.22 -0.48 15.54
C LYS A 97 15.69 0.10 14.22
N THR A 98 15.77 1.43 14.10
CA THR A 98 16.24 2.13 12.89
C THR A 98 17.66 1.71 12.50
N LEU A 99 18.58 1.64 13.48
CA LEU A 99 19.95 1.17 13.24
C LEU A 99 19.96 -0.33 12.90
N THR A 100 19.15 -1.14 13.58
CA THR A 100 18.99 -2.57 13.28
C THR A 100 18.56 -2.82 11.85
N ALA A 101 17.62 -2.02 11.33
CA ALA A 101 17.10 -2.13 9.97
C ALA A 101 18.19 -1.89 8.89
N THR A 102 19.26 -1.16 9.22
CA THR A 102 20.36 -0.93 8.27
C THR A 102 21.12 -2.22 7.91
N LEU A 103 21.20 -3.19 8.82
CA LEU A 103 21.89 -4.46 8.55
C LEU A 103 21.26 -5.22 7.37
N PRO A 104 19.96 -5.58 7.40
CA PRO A 104 19.33 -6.24 6.27
C PRO A 104 19.18 -5.32 5.06
N ALA A 105 18.92 -4.00 5.26
CA ALA A 105 18.76 -3.06 4.16
C ALA A 105 20.02 -2.93 3.33
N CYS A 106 21.15 -2.62 3.97
CA CYS A 106 22.44 -2.47 3.29
C CYS A 106 22.92 -3.79 2.69
N THR A 107 22.73 -4.94 3.37
CA THR A 107 23.09 -6.25 2.84
C THR A 107 22.36 -6.57 1.53
N ALA A 108 21.06 -6.35 1.50
CA ALA A 108 20.26 -6.56 0.29
C ALA A 108 20.65 -5.57 -0.83
N ALA A 109 20.84 -4.30 -0.49
CA ALA A 109 21.25 -3.27 -1.42
C ALA A 109 22.64 -3.54 -2.02
N LEU A 110 23.61 -4.01 -1.21
CA LEU A 110 24.91 -4.45 -1.69
C LEU A 110 24.82 -5.63 -2.67
N ALA A 111 23.81 -6.47 -2.54
CA ALA A 111 23.51 -7.54 -3.51
C ALA A 111 22.73 -7.04 -4.75
N GLY A 112 22.49 -5.75 -4.89
CA GLY A 112 21.74 -5.15 -6.01
C GLY A 112 20.23 -5.29 -5.91
N ILE A 113 19.69 -5.62 -4.73
CA ILE A 113 18.26 -5.77 -4.49
C ILE A 113 17.71 -4.44 -3.97
N PRO A 114 16.72 -3.81 -4.66
CA PRO A 114 16.05 -2.61 -4.17
C PRO A 114 15.35 -2.86 -2.84
N VAL A 115 15.51 -1.94 -1.90
CA VAL A 115 14.95 -2.04 -0.55
C VAL A 115 14.04 -0.86 -0.25
N HIS A 116 12.87 -1.14 0.31
CA HIS A 116 11.97 -0.14 0.88
C HIS A 116 11.98 -0.29 2.41
N VAL A 117 12.35 0.78 3.11
CA VAL A 117 12.24 0.89 4.57
C VAL A 117 10.96 1.67 4.87
N ILE A 118 10.02 1.00 5.53
CA ILE A 118 8.65 1.49 5.68
C ILE A 118 8.41 1.85 7.14
N THR A 119 8.04 3.11 7.37
CA THR A 119 7.79 3.72 8.68
C THR A 119 6.35 4.21 8.78
N ALA A 120 5.93 4.60 10.00
CA ALA A 120 4.54 4.97 10.29
C ALA A 120 4.14 6.35 9.71
N ASN A 121 5.09 7.27 9.52
CA ASN A 121 4.80 8.63 9.05
C ASN A 121 5.96 9.26 8.27
N ASP A 122 5.66 10.35 7.56
CA ASP A 122 6.60 11.03 6.67
C ASP A 122 7.80 11.62 7.40
N TYR A 123 7.58 12.17 8.60
CA TYR A 123 8.67 12.72 9.43
C TYR A 123 9.72 11.64 9.77
N LEU A 124 9.29 10.45 10.15
CA LEU A 124 10.20 9.33 10.43
C LEU A 124 10.91 8.86 9.17
N ALA A 125 10.22 8.79 8.04
CA ALA A 125 10.82 8.37 6.77
C ALA A 125 11.96 9.31 6.35
N GLU A 126 11.74 10.62 6.40
CA GLU A 126 12.75 11.64 6.08
C GLU A 126 13.90 11.62 7.11
N ARG A 127 13.60 11.75 8.40
CA ARG A 127 14.57 11.79 9.50
C ARG A 127 15.49 10.56 9.50
N ASP A 128 14.90 9.36 9.41
CA ASP A 128 15.67 8.11 9.50
C ASP A 128 16.53 7.90 8.26
N CYS A 129 16.06 8.32 7.09
CA CYS A 129 16.86 8.37 5.88
C CYS A 129 18.07 9.29 6.07
N GLU A 130 17.86 10.54 6.48
CA GLU A 130 18.91 11.54 6.64
C GLU A 130 19.98 11.10 7.66
N ILE A 131 19.57 10.54 8.79
CA ILE A 131 20.50 10.02 9.81
C ILE A 131 21.36 8.88 9.25
N MET A 132 20.80 8.01 8.40
CA MET A 132 21.50 6.82 7.86
C MET A 132 22.24 7.11 6.54
N LEU A 133 22.04 8.26 5.89
CA LEU A 133 22.72 8.62 4.64
C LEU A 133 24.27 8.52 4.71
N PRO A 134 24.95 8.94 5.79
CA PRO A 134 26.40 8.79 5.87
C PRO A 134 26.84 7.31 5.79
N LEU A 135 26.10 6.40 6.43
CA LEU A 135 26.36 4.96 6.35
C LEU A 135 26.15 4.44 4.93
N TYR A 136 25.02 4.80 4.29
CA TYR A 136 24.73 4.38 2.92
C TYR A 136 25.82 4.83 1.96
N ARG A 137 26.23 6.11 2.03
CA ARG A 137 27.32 6.67 1.22
C ARG A 137 28.65 5.96 1.48
N ARG A 138 28.99 5.63 2.75
CA ARG A 138 30.22 4.90 3.09
C ARG A 138 30.28 3.52 2.46
N LEU A 139 29.10 2.88 2.30
CA LEU A 139 28.95 1.59 1.63
C LEU A 139 28.81 1.69 0.10
N GLY A 140 28.89 2.90 -0.47
CA GLY A 140 28.69 3.14 -1.90
C GLY A 140 27.25 2.89 -2.37
N LEU A 141 26.28 3.06 -1.45
CA LEU A 141 24.85 2.92 -1.71
C LEU A 141 24.17 4.29 -1.79
N ARG A 142 23.10 4.36 -2.57
CA ARG A 142 22.23 5.53 -2.64
C ARG A 142 21.02 5.33 -1.75
N GLY A 143 20.83 6.23 -0.79
CA GLY A 143 19.62 6.33 0.01
C GLY A 143 18.80 7.54 -0.40
N ASN A 144 17.47 7.42 -0.35
CA ASN A 144 16.54 8.53 -0.54
C ASN A 144 15.24 8.26 0.23
N PHE A 145 14.33 9.24 0.26
CA PHE A 145 13.01 9.06 0.84
C PHE A 145 11.92 9.53 -0.11
N VAL A 146 10.71 9.01 0.08
CA VAL A 146 9.48 9.41 -0.64
C VAL A 146 8.38 9.62 0.39
N ILE A 147 7.83 10.83 0.42
CA ILE A 147 6.80 11.29 1.36
C ILE A 147 5.63 11.93 0.62
N ASP A 148 4.51 12.13 1.30
CA ASP A 148 3.33 12.77 0.72
C ASP A 148 3.63 14.20 0.24
N GLY A 149 3.01 14.61 -0.86
CA GLY A 149 3.19 15.94 -1.45
C GLY A 149 4.40 16.11 -2.38
N MET A 150 5.31 15.14 -2.51
CA MET A 150 6.40 15.18 -3.48
C MET A 150 5.88 15.16 -4.92
N GLN A 151 6.58 15.86 -5.83
CA GLN A 151 6.22 15.83 -7.23
C GLN A 151 6.51 14.45 -7.86
N PRO A 152 5.73 14.01 -8.86
CA PRO A 152 5.89 12.69 -9.48
C PRO A 152 7.30 12.40 -10.02
N ASN A 153 7.96 13.42 -10.59
CA ASN A 153 9.34 13.28 -11.10
C ASN A 153 10.34 13.07 -9.96
N ASP A 154 10.18 13.82 -8.86
CA ASP A 154 11.06 13.69 -7.68
C ASP A 154 10.86 12.31 -7.02
N CYS A 155 9.62 11.81 -6.94
CA CYS A 155 9.34 10.47 -6.48
C CYS A 155 10.00 9.41 -7.37
N GLN A 156 9.92 9.57 -8.70
CA GLN A 156 10.53 8.65 -9.65
C GLN A 156 12.05 8.59 -9.48
N ASP A 157 12.70 9.73 -9.34
CA ASP A 157 14.15 9.82 -9.10
C ASP A 157 14.53 9.22 -7.75
N ALA A 158 13.73 9.47 -6.70
CA ALA A 158 13.96 8.91 -5.38
C ALA A 158 13.87 7.38 -5.36
N TYR A 159 12.90 6.78 -6.08
CA TYR A 159 12.78 5.33 -6.20
C TYR A 159 13.92 4.67 -7.01
N GLN A 160 14.79 5.44 -7.68
CA GLN A 160 16.01 4.89 -8.29
C GLN A 160 17.13 4.64 -7.27
N ALA A 161 16.98 5.08 -6.01
CA ALA A 161 17.93 4.78 -4.95
C ALA A 161 17.94 3.28 -4.60
N ASP A 162 19.02 2.81 -3.99
CA ASP A 162 19.18 1.42 -3.58
C ASP A 162 18.34 1.11 -2.34
N ILE A 163 18.19 2.10 -1.45
CA ILE A 163 17.36 2.07 -0.24
C ILE A 163 16.46 3.29 -0.24
N VAL A 164 15.15 3.07 -0.17
CA VAL A 164 14.16 4.14 -0.15
C VAL A 164 13.34 4.05 1.15
N HIS A 165 13.36 5.15 1.91
CA HIS A 165 12.51 5.32 3.09
C HIS A 165 11.17 5.91 2.69
N THR A 166 10.07 5.35 3.20
CA THR A 166 8.73 5.83 2.85
C THR A 166 7.69 5.37 3.87
N THR A 167 6.46 5.83 3.73
CA THR A 167 5.35 5.35 4.56
C THR A 167 4.60 4.20 3.88
N ASN A 168 3.90 3.40 4.69
CA ASN A 168 3.00 2.35 4.20
C ASN A 168 1.95 2.89 3.22
N LYS A 169 1.37 4.05 3.54
CA LYS A 169 0.39 4.74 2.72
C LYS A 169 0.98 5.16 1.37
N GLN A 170 2.10 5.86 1.39
CA GLN A 170 2.72 6.41 0.19
C GLN A 170 3.07 5.31 -0.80
N ILE A 171 3.83 4.30 -0.37
CA ILE A 171 4.28 3.23 -1.27
C ILE A 171 3.14 2.38 -1.83
N ALA A 172 2.08 2.18 -1.06
CA ALA A 172 0.93 1.43 -1.52
C ALA A 172 0.11 2.21 -2.57
N PHE A 173 0.00 3.55 -2.41
CA PHE A 173 -0.60 4.40 -3.45
C PHE A 173 0.27 4.49 -4.69
N ASP A 174 1.58 4.57 -4.57
CA ASP A 174 2.50 4.59 -5.72
C ASP A 174 2.44 3.27 -6.49
N TYR A 175 2.32 2.15 -5.78
CA TYR A 175 2.04 0.85 -6.40
C TYR A 175 0.71 0.83 -7.16
N LEU A 176 -0.36 1.43 -6.61
CA LEU A 176 -1.65 1.52 -7.30
C LEU A 176 -1.57 2.43 -8.53
N ARG A 177 -0.83 3.54 -8.47
CA ARG A 177 -0.56 4.42 -9.62
C ARG A 177 0.16 3.66 -10.74
N ASP A 178 1.20 2.90 -10.40
CA ASP A 178 1.88 2.05 -11.36
C ASP A 178 0.96 0.98 -11.97
N ARG A 179 0.06 0.41 -11.18
CA ARG A 179 -0.96 -0.54 -11.66
C ARG A 179 -1.91 0.07 -12.66
N ILE A 180 -2.34 1.30 -12.44
CA ILE A 180 -3.21 2.05 -13.37
C ILE A 180 -2.46 2.34 -14.66
N GLU A 181 -1.19 2.78 -14.59
CA GLU A 181 -0.36 3.08 -15.75
C GLU A 181 -0.06 1.83 -16.61
N ILE A 182 0.09 0.67 -15.97
CA ILE A 182 0.27 -0.61 -16.67
C ILE A 182 -1.01 -1.02 -17.43
N GLY A 183 -2.18 -0.63 -16.91
CA GLY A 183 -3.50 -0.96 -17.43
C GLY A 183 -3.95 -2.39 -17.11
N GLU A 184 -5.20 -2.71 -17.49
CA GLU A 184 -5.79 -4.04 -17.30
C GLU A 184 -5.11 -5.15 -18.15
N ASP A 185 -4.33 -4.76 -19.16
CA ASP A 185 -3.58 -5.66 -20.05
C ASP A 185 -2.37 -6.36 -19.41
N SER A 186 -2.34 -6.44 -18.11
CA SER A 186 -1.28 -7.08 -17.31
C SER A 186 -1.26 -8.62 -17.41
N GLY A 187 -1.57 -9.18 -18.57
CA GLY A 187 -1.24 -10.57 -18.88
C GLY A 187 0.26 -10.77 -18.67
N ASN A 188 0.63 -11.70 -17.76
CA ASN A 188 1.99 -11.93 -17.26
C ASN A 188 3.10 -11.89 -18.34
N LEU A 189 2.81 -12.31 -19.56
CA LEU A 189 3.77 -12.35 -20.68
C LEU A 189 4.08 -10.96 -21.28
N ARG A 190 3.08 -10.10 -21.47
CA ARG A 190 3.30 -8.74 -21.97
C ARG A 190 4.02 -7.87 -20.96
N PHE A 191 3.72 -8.05 -19.67
CA PHE A 191 4.43 -7.36 -18.59
C PHE A 191 5.90 -7.78 -18.55
N GLN A 192 6.20 -9.09 -18.59
CA GLN A 192 7.58 -9.61 -18.64
C GLN A 192 8.33 -9.13 -19.90
N TYR A 193 7.67 -9.12 -21.07
CA TYR A 193 8.26 -8.61 -22.30
C TYR A 193 8.59 -7.13 -22.21
N ARG A 194 7.70 -6.31 -21.66
CA ARG A 194 7.95 -4.87 -21.44
C ARG A 194 9.06 -4.65 -20.40
N GLN A 195 9.16 -5.46 -19.36
CA GLN A 195 10.30 -5.40 -18.42
C GLN A 195 11.63 -5.72 -19.09
N ILE A 196 11.69 -6.73 -19.96
CA ILE A 196 12.89 -7.07 -20.72
C ILE A 196 13.27 -5.93 -21.70
N GLN A 197 12.31 -5.36 -22.41
CA GLN A 197 12.56 -4.20 -23.28
C GLN A 197 13.05 -2.98 -22.50
N ARG A 198 12.55 -2.75 -21.28
CA ARG A 198 12.96 -1.66 -20.39
C ARG A 198 14.41 -1.80 -19.91
N GLN A 199 14.85 -3.03 -19.64
CA GLN A 199 16.27 -3.29 -19.32
C GLN A 199 17.20 -2.97 -20.49
N GLN A 200 16.72 -3.07 -21.73
CA GLN A 200 17.50 -2.79 -22.94
C GLN A 200 17.45 -1.31 -23.37
N ASN A 201 16.43 -0.56 -22.94
CA ASN A 201 16.28 0.86 -23.28
C ASN A 201 15.84 1.67 -22.04
N PRO A 202 16.78 2.25 -21.27
CA PRO A 202 16.48 3.07 -20.09
C PRO A 202 15.59 4.31 -20.36
N GLN A 203 15.59 4.81 -21.60
CA GLN A 203 14.74 5.95 -21.99
C GLN A 203 13.28 5.53 -22.27
N ALA A 204 13.01 4.24 -22.42
CA ALA A 204 11.66 3.67 -22.48
C ALA A 204 11.05 3.42 -21.08
N ASN A 205 11.69 3.90 -20.01
CA ASN A 205 11.13 3.98 -18.68
C ASN A 205 9.95 4.95 -18.68
N GLY A 206 8.84 4.51 -19.28
CA GLY A 206 7.59 5.22 -19.12
C GLY A 206 7.24 5.28 -17.64
N LYS A 207 6.71 6.33 -17.22
CA LYS A 207 5.97 6.78 -16.03
C LYS A 207 5.88 5.88 -14.76
N LEU A 208 6.50 4.68 -14.71
CA LEU A 208 6.47 3.84 -13.50
C LEU A 208 7.38 4.39 -12.41
N LEU A 209 6.86 4.41 -11.19
CA LEU A 209 7.56 4.87 -10.01
C LEU A 209 8.46 3.78 -9.44
N LEU A 210 7.91 2.59 -9.18
CA LEU A 210 8.57 1.53 -8.44
C LEU A 210 9.46 0.66 -9.33
N ARG A 211 10.64 0.29 -8.82
CA ARG A 211 11.55 -0.69 -9.45
C ARG A 211 11.14 -2.15 -9.22
N GLY A 212 10.09 -2.37 -8.42
CA GLY A 212 9.56 -3.67 -8.04
C GLY A 212 9.47 -3.84 -6.52
N LEU A 213 8.67 -4.80 -6.09
CA LEU A 213 8.45 -5.12 -4.68
C LEU A 213 9.42 -6.24 -4.26
N CYS A 214 10.73 -5.91 -4.15
CA CYS A 214 11.78 -6.90 -3.91
C CYS A 214 11.94 -7.19 -2.42
N PHE A 215 12.30 -6.19 -1.61
CA PHE A 215 12.46 -6.36 -0.17
C PHE A 215 11.87 -5.16 0.57
N ALA A 216 10.95 -5.41 1.48
CA ALA A 216 10.45 -4.41 2.43
C ALA A 216 10.96 -4.71 3.83
N ILE A 217 11.36 -3.67 4.53
CA ILE A 217 11.63 -3.68 5.97
C ILE A 217 10.58 -2.77 6.59
N VAL A 218 9.69 -3.35 7.42
CA VAL A 218 8.58 -2.63 8.06
C VAL A 218 8.90 -2.42 9.52
N ASP A 219 8.93 -1.18 9.95
CA ASP A 219 8.96 -0.80 11.35
C ASP A 219 7.54 -0.58 11.86
N GLU A 220 7.30 -0.84 13.15
CA GLU A 220 5.98 -0.74 13.79
C GLU A 220 4.92 -1.63 13.10
N ALA A 221 5.23 -2.91 12.95
CA ALA A 221 4.39 -3.87 12.23
C ALA A 221 2.99 -4.08 12.81
N ASP A 222 2.78 -3.88 14.09
CA ASP A 222 1.50 -3.89 14.77
C ASP A 222 0.54 -2.89 14.12
N SER A 223 0.92 -1.64 13.98
CA SER A 223 0.10 -0.63 13.32
C SER A 223 -0.10 -0.92 11.83
N VAL A 224 0.98 -1.22 11.10
CA VAL A 224 0.97 -1.32 9.64
C VAL A 224 0.35 -2.63 9.13
N LEU A 225 0.70 -3.75 9.74
CA LEU A 225 0.36 -5.09 9.23
C LEU A 225 -0.84 -5.73 9.93
N ILE A 226 -1.27 -5.19 11.08
CA ILE A 226 -2.40 -5.70 11.85
C ILE A 226 -3.55 -4.68 11.85
N ASP A 227 -3.37 -3.53 12.51
CA ASP A 227 -4.46 -2.58 12.71
C ASP A 227 -5.02 -2.05 11.40
N GLU A 228 -4.16 -1.75 10.43
CA GLU A 228 -4.54 -1.24 9.12
C GLU A 228 -4.65 -2.33 8.05
N ALA A 229 -4.42 -3.60 8.37
CA ALA A 229 -4.32 -4.70 7.41
C ALA A 229 -5.45 -4.74 6.36
N ASN A 230 -6.68 -4.56 6.82
CA ASN A 230 -7.89 -4.65 6.01
C ASN A 230 -8.35 -3.29 5.44
N THR A 231 -7.68 -2.19 5.77
CA THR A 231 -8.02 -0.87 5.25
C THR A 231 -7.88 -0.85 3.73
N PRO A 232 -8.97 -0.56 2.99
CA PRO A 232 -8.90 -0.50 1.54
C PRO A 232 -8.27 0.82 1.10
N LEU A 233 -7.21 0.72 0.31
CA LEU A 233 -6.63 1.84 -0.43
C LEU A 233 -7.28 1.87 -1.80
N ILE A 234 -7.87 3.00 -2.18
CA ILE A 234 -8.64 3.13 -3.41
C ILE A 234 -8.19 4.39 -4.13
N ILE A 235 -7.82 4.26 -5.39
CA ILE A 235 -7.67 5.39 -6.31
C ILE A 235 -8.94 5.47 -7.13
N THR A 236 -9.60 6.63 -7.12
CA THR A 236 -10.80 6.91 -7.90
C THR A 236 -10.47 7.88 -9.02
N LYS A 237 -11.12 7.68 -10.17
CA LYS A 237 -11.16 8.67 -11.25
C LYS A 237 -12.49 9.42 -11.16
N THR A 238 -12.39 10.72 -11.25
CA THR A 238 -13.56 11.56 -11.44
C THR A 238 -13.97 11.50 -12.91
N LEU A 239 -15.21 11.09 -13.14
CA LEU A 239 -15.82 11.11 -14.47
C LEU A 239 -16.80 12.27 -14.52
N PRO A 240 -16.86 12.98 -15.65
CA PRO A 240 -17.95 13.92 -15.85
C PRO A 240 -19.28 13.18 -15.73
N ASN A 241 -20.26 13.80 -15.08
CA ASN A 241 -21.56 13.20 -14.98
C ASN A 241 -22.12 12.95 -16.39
N GLU A 242 -22.42 11.70 -16.71
CA GLU A 242 -23.10 11.36 -17.94
C GLU A 242 -24.53 11.91 -17.97
N GLU A 243 -25.09 12.10 -16.77
CA GLU A 243 -26.44 12.57 -16.55
C GLU A 243 -26.44 14.01 -16.02
N SER A 244 -27.30 14.84 -16.59
CA SER A 244 -27.53 16.19 -16.09
C SER A 244 -28.34 16.17 -14.79
N ALA A 245 -28.30 17.24 -13.99
CA ALA A 245 -29.15 17.43 -12.83
C ALA A 245 -30.64 17.23 -13.15
N ASP A 246 -31.06 17.69 -14.34
CA ASP A 246 -32.44 17.52 -14.84
C ASP A 246 -32.79 16.03 -15.00
N THR A 247 -31.87 15.19 -15.46
CA THR A 247 -32.11 13.75 -15.61
C THR A 247 -32.39 13.08 -14.25
N TYR A 248 -31.66 13.45 -13.19
CA TYR A 248 -31.91 12.91 -11.87
C TYR A 248 -33.26 13.41 -11.29
N SER A 249 -33.59 14.68 -11.55
CA SER A 249 -34.88 15.26 -11.18
C SER A 249 -36.05 14.58 -11.90
N ASP A 250 -35.92 14.35 -13.20
CA ASP A 250 -36.90 13.59 -13.99
C ASP A 250 -37.08 12.16 -13.45
N ALA A 251 -35.98 11.48 -13.08
CA ALA A 251 -36.05 10.15 -12.49
C ALA A 251 -36.81 10.11 -11.17
N LEU A 252 -36.58 11.09 -10.31
CA LEU A 252 -37.28 11.25 -9.03
C LEU A 252 -38.78 11.54 -9.24
N TYR A 253 -39.07 12.41 -10.22
CA TYR A 253 -40.45 12.69 -10.63
C TYR A 253 -41.16 11.42 -11.13
N LEU A 254 -40.56 10.69 -12.08
CA LEU A 254 -41.12 9.43 -12.57
C LEU A 254 -41.34 8.42 -11.46
N ALA A 255 -40.35 8.25 -10.56
CA ALA A 255 -40.43 7.35 -9.41
C ALA A 255 -41.59 7.72 -8.47
N SER A 256 -41.83 9.02 -8.23
CA SER A 256 -42.91 9.50 -7.39
C SER A 256 -44.34 9.20 -7.94
N THR A 257 -44.43 8.96 -9.24
CA THR A 257 -45.71 8.64 -9.91
C THR A 257 -46.06 7.16 -9.89
N LEU A 258 -45.15 6.29 -9.43
CA LEU A 258 -45.35 4.84 -9.37
C LEU A 258 -45.95 4.40 -8.04
N VAL A 259 -46.80 3.38 -8.09
CA VAL A 259 -47.52 2.86 -6.92
C VAL A 259 -46.90 1.55 -6.44
N ALA A 260 -46.60 1.48 -5.16
CA ALA A 260 -46.04 0.27 -4.53
C ALA A 260 -46.96 -0.94 -4.71
N ASP A 261 -46.38 -2.13 -4.81
CA ASP A 261 -47.06 -3.42 -5.01
C ASP A 261 -47.81 -3.58 -6.34
N LYS A 262 -48.06 -2.49 -7.08
CA LYS A 262 -48.63 -2.49 -8.42
C LYS A 262 -47.50 -2.32 -9.47
N ASP A 263 -46.79 -1.19 -9.40
CA ASP A 263 -45.86 -0.78 -10.41
C ASP A 263 -44.41 -1.22 -10.09
N TYR A 264 -44.12 -1.46 -8.79
CA TYR A 264 -42.83 -1.97 -8.35
C TYR A 264 -42.96 -2.83 -7.08
N LYS A 265 -42.01 -3.73 -6.85
CA LYS A 265 -41.86 -4.55 -5.65
C LYS A 265 -40.58 -4.18 -4.90
N VAL A 266 -40.66 -4.24 -3.56
CA VAL A 266 -39.56 -3.87 -2.67
C VAL A 266 -39.09 -5.10 -1.90
N ASP A 267 -37.79 -5.42 -1.99
CA ASP A 267 -37.09 -6.35 -1.09
C ASP A 267 -36.36 -5.51 -0.03
N GLU A 268 -36.95 -5.32 1.13
CA GLU A 268 -36.37 -4.51 2.22
C GLU A 268 -35.05 -5.13 2.75
N LYS A 269 -34.97 -6.48 2.79
CA LYS A 269 -33.75 -7.16 3.31
C LYS A 269 -32.55 -6.96 2.42
N ARG A 270 -32.75 -6.98 1.10
CA ARG A 270 -31.68 -6.78 0.11
C ARG A 270 -31.55 -5.32 -0.33
N ARG A 271 -32.44 -4.45 0.10
CA ARG A 271 -32.54 -3.05 -0.36
C ARG A 271 -32.59 -2.96 -1.89
N VAL A 272 -33.41 -3.79 -2.52
CA VAL A 272 -33.58 -3.84 -3.98
C VAL A 272 -35.03 -3.50 -4.34
N VAL A 273 -35.17 -2.74 -5.44
CA VAL A 273 -36.46 -2.42 -6.03
C VAL A 273 -36.52 -3.04 -7.43
N GLU A 274 -37.61 -3.73 -7.73
CA GLU A 274 -37.86 -4.31 -9.06
C GLU A 274 -39.14 -3.71 -9.64
N LEU A 275 -39.08 -3.20 -10.87
CA LEU A 275 -40.23 -2.75 -11.61
C LEU A 275 -41.04 -3.96 -12.10
N THR A 276 -42.37 -3.85 -12.05
CA THR A 276 -43.28 -4.81 -12.66
C THR A 276 -43.51 -4.42 -14.14
N VAL A 277 -44.13 -5.33 -14.91
CA VAL A 277 -44.57 -5.01 -16.28
C VAL A 277 -45.52 -3.82 -16.30
N ALA A 278 -46.46 -3.76 -15.37
CA ALA A 278 -47.40 -2.64 -15.25
C ALA A 278 -46.68 -1.30 -14.93
N GLY A 279 -45.59 -1.36 -14.16
CA GLY A 279 -44.77 -0.19 -13.89
C GLY A 279 -43.99 0.30 -15.10
N GLU A 280 -43.49 -0.63 -15.90
CA GLU A 280 -42.79 -0.28 -17.16
C GLU A 280 -43.78 0.35 -18.17
N ASP A 281 -44.96 -0.24 -18.35
CA ASP A 281 -46.02 0.29 -19.18
C ASP A 281 -46.47 1.69 -18.73
N SER A 282 -46.65 1.90 -17.40
CA SER A 282 -47.01 3.20 -16.82
C SER A 282 -45.96 4.29 -17.08
N LEU A 283 -44.66 3.92 -17.24
CA LEU A 283 -43.62 4.86 -17.57
C LEU A 283 -43.63 5.24 -19.08
N GLU A 284 -44.02 4.36 -19.97
CA GLU A 284 -44.00 4.62 -21.43
C GLU A 284 -44.84 5.83 -21.84
N ASP A 285 -45.99 6.00 -21.24
CA ASP A 285 -46.87 7.16 -21.54
C ASP A 285 -46.25 8.49 -21.03
N LYS A 286 -45.51 8.43 -19.93
CA LYS A 286 -44.97 9.62 -19.23
C LYS A 286 -43.70 10.16 -19.80
N ILE A 287 -42.93 9.33 -20.54
CA ILE A 287 -41.64 9.73 -21.13
C ILE A 287 -41.78 10.47 -22.47
N LEU A 288 -42.98 10.55 -23.05
CA LEU A 288 -43.19 11.17 -24.36
C LEU A 288 -42.74 12.63 -24.41
N GLN A 289 -42.79 13.35 -23.30
CA GLN A 289 -42.40 14.74 -23.17
C GLN A 289 -40.96 14.93 -22.67
N LEU A 290 -40.25 13.84 -22.33
CA LEU A 290 -38.91 13.86 -21.77
C LEU A 290 -37.83 13.70 -22.87
N PRO A 291 -36.55 14.06 -22.60
CA PRO A 291 -35.45 13.92 -23.56
C PRO A 291 -35.28 12.51 -24.10
N LYS A 292 -34.65 12.38 -25.26
CA LYS A 292 -34.46 11.09 -25.98
C LYS A 292 -33.81 10.00 -25.13
N LEU A 293 -33.03 10.37 -24.12
CA LEU A 293 -32.41 9.47 -23.15
C LEU A 293 -33.43 8.48 -22.55
N TRP A 294 -34.62 8.96 -22.22
CA TRP A 294 -35.70 8.20 -21.55
C TRP A 294 -36.34 7.14 -22.47
N ARG A 295 -36.09 7.20 -23.79
CA ARG A 295 -36.55 6.19 -24.76
C ARG A 295 -35.75 4.89 -24.68
N ASN A 296 -34.55 4.90 -24.03
CA ASN A 296 -33.77 3.67 -23.80
C ASN A 296 -34.35 2.92 -22.58
N PRO A 297 -34.97 1.73 -22.75
CA PRO A 297 -35.63 1.02 -21.66
C PRO A 297 -34.67 0.66 -20.50
N ARG A 298 -33.45 0.20 -20.83
CA ARG A 298 -32.47 -0.19 -19.80
C ARG A 298 -32.04 1.00 -18.94
N LYS A 299 -31.75 2.13 -19.57
CA LYS A 299 -31.30 3.34 -18.85
C LYS A 299 -32.43 3.91 -18.00
N ARG A 300 -33.67 3.96 -18.54
CA ARG A 300 -34.89 4.34 -17.84
C ARG A 300 -35.12 3.49 -16.59
N GLN A 301 -35.09 2.16 -16.73
CA GLN A 301 -35.27 1.23 -15.62
C GLN A 301 -34.20 1.46 -14.54
N THR A 302 -32.94 1.63 -14.91
CA THR A 302 -31.84 1.87 -13.97
C THR A 302 -32.06 3.14 -13.18
N LEU A 303 -32.34 4.27 -13.83
CA LEU A 303 -32.53 5.56 -13.18
C LEU A 303 -33.76 5.57 -12.28
N VAL A 304 -34.90 5.02 -12.72
CA VAL A 304 -36.12 4.97 -11.92
C VAL A 304 -35.95 4.05 -10.70
N LYS A 305 -35.30 2.89 -10.86
CA LYS A 305 -34.97 2.00 -9.72
C LYS A 305 -34.07 2.69 -8.70
N GLN A 306 -33.07 3.45 -9.18
CA GLN A 306 -32.19 4.24 -8.30
C GLN A 306 -32.96 5.33 -7.55
N ALA A 307 -33.88 6.03 -8.25
CA ALA A 307 -34.71 7.06 -7.63
C ALA A 307 -35.64 6.48 -6.56
N LEU A 308 -36.27 5.33 -6.85
CA LEU A 308 -37.05 4.59 -5.85
C LEU A 308 -36.20 4.15 -4.66
N ALA A 309 -35.02 3.58 -4.91
CA ALA A 309 -34.10 3.17 -3.85
C ALA A 309 -33.64 4.36 -3.00
N ALA A 310 -33.28 5.49 -3.61
CA ALA A 310 -32.91 6.72 -2.92
C ALA A 310 -34.02 7.25 -2.02
N THR A 311 -35.25 7.10 -2.45
CA THR A 311 -36.44 7.58 -1.71
C THR A 311 -36.85 6.62 -0.59
N LEU A 312 -36.81 5.32 -0.84
CA LEU A 312 -37.31 4.29 0.09
C LEU A 312 -36.28 3.94 1.18
N PHE A 313 -35.02 3.75 0.82
CA PHE A 313 -34.02 3.17 1.71
C PHE A 313 -33.02 4.18 2.29
N TYR A 314 -32.90 5.37 1.69
CA TYR A 314 -31.93 6.37 2.15
C TYR A 314 -32.65 7.57 2.74
N LYS A 315 -32.60 7.68 4.05
CA LYS A 315 -33.30 8.74 4.82
C LYS A 315 -32.27 9.71 5.39
N ARG A 316 -32.60 11.01 5.31
CA ARG A 316 -31.83 12.05 5.95
C ARG A 316 -31.77 11.82 7.47
N ASP A 317 -30.64 12.17 8.08
CA ASP A 317 -30.32 12.04 9.51
C ASP A 317 -30.21 10.57 10.00
N ARG A 318 -30.26 9.61 9.09
CA ARG A 318 -30.08 8.19 9.37
C ARG A 318 -28.97 7.56 8.51
N GLU A 319 -29.07 7.60 7.20
CA GLU A 319 -28.05 7.10 6.26
C GLU A 319 -27.10 8.21 5.83
N TYR A 320 -27.51 9.48 5.88
CA TYR A 320 -26.70 10.64 5.51
C TYR A 320 -27.20 11.92 6.18
N VAL A 321 -26.35 12.94 6.18
CA VAL A 321 -26.68 14.33 6.51
C VAL A 321 -26.41 15.23 5.31
N VAL A 322 -27.04 16.40 5.29
CA VAL A 322 -26.74 17.47 4.35
C VAL A 322 -25.98 18.57 5.12
N HIS A 323 -24.75 18.81 4.74
CA HIS A 323 -23.91 19.85 5.31
C HIS A 323 -23.25 20.66 4.18
N GLU A 324 -23.38 21.99 4.22
CA GLU A 324 -22.84 22.90 3.19
C GLU A 324 -23.24 22.50 1.75
N GLU A 325 -24.52 22.21 1.53
CA GLU A 325 -25.09 21.77 0.26
C GLU A 325 -24.48 20.47 -0.31
N LYS A 326 -23.87 19.65 0.55
CA LYS A 326 -23.30 18.35 0.20
C LYS A 326 -23.91 17.24 1.03
N VAL A 327 -24.16 16.12 0.38
CA VAL A 327 -24.57 14.90 1.06
C VAL A 327 -23.34 14.20 1.65
N GLN A 328 -23.36 13.88 2.93
CA GLN A 328 -22.30 13.15 3.63
C GLN A 328 -22.86 11.88 4.26
N ILE A 329 -22.22 10.75 3.99
CA ILE A 329 -22.65 9.43 4.49
C ILE A 329 -22.40 9.31 5.99
N ILE A 330 -23.36 8.72 6.73
CA ILE A 330 -23.19 8.31 8.12
C ILE A 330 -22.82 6.83 8.16
N ASP A 331 -21.74 6.49 8.83
CA ASP A 331 -21.41 5.10 9.13
C ASP A 331 -22.37 4.58 10.20
N GLN A 332 -23.20 3.61 9.83
CA GLN A 332 -24.23 3.05 10.72
C GLN A 332 -23.66 2.34 11.95
N SER A 333 -22.40 1.89 11.90
CA SER A 333 -21.76 1.18 13.01
C SER A 333 -21.15 2.14 14.05
N THR A 334 -20.59 3.25 13.59
CA THR A 334 -19.86 4.21 14.43
C THR A 334 -20.57 5.55 14.61
N GLY A 335 -21.60 5.84 13.81
CA GLY A 335 -22.29 7.14 13.77
C GLY A 335 -21.42 8.30 13.23
N ARG A 336 -20.23 8.02 12.69
CA ARG A 336 -19.31 9.04 12.18
C ARG A 336 -19.67 9.45 10.75
N LEU A 337 -19.43 10.72 10.45
CA LEU A 337 -19.54 11.25 9.09
C LEU A 337 -18.35 10.78 8.26
N MET A 338 -18.63 10.38 7.01
CA MET A 338 -17.65 9.92 6.04
C MET A 338 -17.62 10.84 4.81
N PRO A 339 -16.94 12.00 4.88
CA PRO A 339 -16.99 13.00 3.82
C PRO A 339 -16.34 12.52 2.51
N ASP A 340 -15.42 11.56 2.60
CA ASP A 340 -14.69 11.04 1.44
C ASP A 340 -15.35 9.82 0.79
N ARG A 341 -16.49 9.34 1.32
CA ARG A 341 -17.25 8.24 0.74
C ARG A 341 -18.44 8.73 -0.06
N ALA A 342 -18.70 8.05 -1.16
CA ALA A 342 -19.90 8.23 -1.99
C ALA A 342 -20.51 6.85 -2.30
N TRP A 343 -21.83 6.80 -2.48
CA TRP A 343 -22.48 5.61 -3.05
C TRP A 343 -22.15 5.51 -4.52
N GLU A 344 -21.97 4.28 -4.97
CA GLU A 344 -21.59 3.96 -6.34
C GLU A 344 -22.76 4.06 -7.34
N GLN A 345 -22.43 4.00 -8.63
CA GLN A 345 -23.37 3.88 -9.74
C GLN A 345 -24.42 5.02 -9.87
N GLY A 346 -24.10 6.25 -9.45
CA GLY A 346 -25.02 7.38 -9.59
C GLY A 346 -26.05 7.52 -8.45
N LEU A 347 -26.06 6.61 -7.48
CA LEU A 347 -26.98 6.70 -6.32
C LEU A 347 -26.67 7.92 -5.45
N HIS A 348 -25.40 8.31 -5.30
CA HIS A 348 -25.01 9.49 -4.54
C HIS A 348 -25.60 10.75 -5.17
N GLN A 349 -25.44 10.91 -6.48
CA GLN A 349 -26.00 12.00 -7.27
C GLN A 349 -27.54 12.04 -7.24
N MET A 350 -28.17 10.86 -7.22
CA MET A 350 -29.62 10.75 -7.08
C MET A 350 -30.11 11.29 -5.72
N ILE A 351 -29.35 11.03 -4.65
CA ILE A 351 -29.67 11.54 -3.31
C ILE A 351 -29.37 13.04 -3.24
N GLU A 352 -28.29 13.53 -3.85
CA GLU A 352 -28.02 14.96 -3.96
C GLU A 352 -29.15 15.69 -4.70
N ALA A 353 -29.65 15.13 -5.80
CA ALA A 353 -30.79 15.67 -6.53
C ALA A 353 -32.06 15.66 -5.66
N LYS A 354 -32.33 14.58 -4.93
CA LYS A 354 -33.45 14.45 -3.99
C LYS A 354 -33.44 15.55 -2.93
N GLU A 355 -32.26 15.91 -2.42
CA GLU A 355 -32.09 16.94 -1.38
C GLU A 355 -31.91 18.36 -1.95
N GLY A 356 -31.89 18.52 -3.28
CA GLY A 356 -31.66 19.80 -3.94
C GLY A 356 -30.21 20.33 -3.77
N CYS A 357 -29.27 19.43 -3.52
CA CYS A 357 -27.85 19.75 -3.41
C CYS A 357 -27.19 19.91 -4.79
N VAL A 358 -25.99 20.48 -4.80
CA VAL A 358 -25.13 20.50 -6.00
C VAL A 358 -24.74 19.06 -6.34
N ILE A 359 -24.98 18.63 -7.59
CA ILE A 359 -24.65 17.27 -8.05
C ILE A 359 -23.15 17.14 -8.16
N SER A 360 -22.59 16.24 -7.36
CA SER A 360 -21.16 15.93 -7.40
C SER A 360 -20.80 15.10 -8.64
N GLU A 361 -19.53 15.18 -9.06
CA GLU A 361 -19.03 14.35 -10.15
C GLU A 361 -19.00 12.87 -9.75
N GLN A 362 -19.22 11.98 -10.71
CA GLN A 362 -19.20 10.55 -10.48
C GLN A 362 -17.76 10.07 -10.24
N ARG A 363 -17.55 9.32 -9.15
CA ARG A 363 -16.26 8.72 -8.83
C ARG A 363 -16.27 7.23 -9.15
N GLU A 364 -15.37 6.80 -10.01
CA GLU A 364 -15.20 5.38 -10.36
C GLU A 364 -13.88 4.86 -9.78
N PRO A 365 -13.89 3.74 -9.01
CA PRO A 365 -12.65 3.14 -8.52
C PRO A 365 -11.81 2.60 -9.70
N GLN A 366 -10.62 3.14 -9.90
CA GLN A 366 -9.67 2.65 -10.90
C GLN A 366 -8.78 1.51 -10.40
N ALA A 367 -8.35 1.60 -9.16
CA ALA A 367 -7.54 0.57 -8.52
C ALA A 367 -7.81 0.53 -7.02
N ARG A 368 -7.76 -0.68 -6.46
CA ARG A 368 -7.91 -0.91 -5.01
C ARG A 368 -7.02 -2.04 -4.53
N ILE A 369 -6.51 -1.90 -3.32
CA ILE A 369 -5.77 -2.95 -2.62
C ILE A 369 -5.90 -2.74 -1.10
N SER A 370 -5.85 -3.81 -0.29
CA SER A 370 -5.62 -3.69 1.15
C SER A 370 -4.13 -3.77 1.47
N TYR A 371 -3.70 -3.23 2.62
CA TYR A 371 -2.30 -3.36 3.04
C TYR A 371 -1.87 -4.82 3.12
N GLN A 372 -2.72 -5.69 3.65
CA GLN A 372 -2.46 -7.12 3.70
C GLN A 372 -2.08 -7.69 2.33
N ARG A 373 -2.87 -7.40 1.30
CA ARG A 373 -2.60 -7.86 -0.08
C ARG A 373 -1.39 -7.18 -0.69
N PHE A 374 -1.13 -5.95 -0.33
CA PHE A 374 0.03 -5.20 -0.83
C PHE A 374 1.33 -5.79 -0.29
N PHE A 375 1.47 -5.90 1.03
CA PHE A 375 2.70 -6.42 1.64
C PHE A 375 2.97 -7.89 1.29
N SER A 376 1.95 -8.70 1.07
CA SER A 376 2.10 -10.08 0.60
C SER A 376 2.68 -10.21 -0.82
N ARG A 377 2.83 -9.11 -1.56
CA ARG A 377 3.43 -9.09 -2.90
C ARG A 377 4.94 -8.93 -2.89
N TYR A 378 5.53 -8.53 -1.78
CA TYR A 378 6.98 -8.47 -1.66
C TYR A 378 7.59 -9.85 -1.74
N LEU A 379 8.71 -9.96 -2.47
CA LEU A 379 9.47 -11.22 -2.53
C LEU A 379 10.08 -11.58 -1.17
N ARG A 380 10.42 -10.55 -0.38
CA ARG A 380 10.94 -10.70 0.98
C ARG A 380 10.37 -9.59 1.86
N LEU A 381 9.99 -9.97 3.06
CA LEU A 381 9.48 -9.06 4.08
C LEU A 381 10.27 -9.27 5.36
N GLY A 382 10.98 -8.25 5.83
CA GLY A 382 11.63 -8.17 7.14
C GLY A 382 10.82 -7.23 8.02
N VAL A 383 10.61 -7.58 9.27
CA VAL A 383 9.65 -6.87 10.10
C VAL A 383 10.19 -6.68 11.50
N THR A 384 9.96 -5.51 12.09
CA THR A 384 10.25 -5.22 13.50
C THR A 384 9.06 -4.59 14.18
N SER A 385 8.83 -4.95 15.44
CA SER A 385 7.79 -4.37 16.30
C SER A 385 8.15 -4.55 17.78
N GLY A 386 7.52 -3.75 18.63
CA GLY A 386 7.68 -3.83 20.09
C GLY A 386 6.69 -4.73 20.81
N THR A 387 5.55 -5.07 20.24
CA THR A 387 4.36 -5.59 20.96
C THR A 387 3.60 -6.71 20.24
N ILE A 388 4.29 -7.57 19.50
CA ILE A 388 3.61 -8.44 18.52
C ILE A 388 3.40 -9.90 18.96
N SER A 389 3.91 -10.29 20.11
CA SER A 389 3.74 -11.68 20.61
C SER A 389 2.29 -12.14 20.70
N GLU A 390 1.35 -11.22 20.95
CA GLU A 390 -0.09 -11.51 21.03
C GLU A 390 -0.73 -11.89 19.67
N VAL A 391 -0.17 -11.44 18.56
CA VAL A 391 -0.67 -11.65 17.19
C VAL A 391 0.25 -12.50 16.32
N ALA A 392 1.17 -13.25 16.95
CA ALA A 392 2.14 -14.10 16.25
C ALA A 392 1.51 -15.10 15.29
N ASP A 393 0.40 -15.72 15.68
CA ASP A 393 -0.35 -16.68 14.86
C ASP A 393 -0.96 -16.02 13.62
N GLU A 394 -1.40 -14.78 13.72
CA GLU A 394 -1.93 -14.02 12.58
C GLU A 394 -0.81 -13.66 11.60
N MET A 395 0.32 -13.18 12.09
CA MET A 395 1.50 -12.90 11.28
C MET A 395 1.97 -14.12 10.49
N GLN A 396 1.99 -15.30 11.13
CA GLN A 396 2.36 -16.54 10.48
C GLN A 396 1.34 -16.95 9.40
N ARG A 397 0.03 -16.83 9.69
CA ARG A 397 -1.02 -17.24 8.75
C ARG A 397 -1.14 -16.32 7.54
N VAL A 398 -1.05 -15.01 7.78
CA VAL A 398 -1.30 -13.98 6.76
C VAL A 398 -0.08 -13.70 5.91
N TYR A 399 1.08 -13.52 6.56
CA TYR A 399 2.32 -13.08 5.90
C TYR A 399 3.40 -14.17 5.83
N GLY A 400 3.18 -15.33 6.48
CA GLY A 400 4.18 -16.40 6.57
C GLY A 400 5.40 -16.04 7.43
N LEU A 401 5.26 -15.04 8.31
CA LEU A 401 6.33 -14.54 9.16
C LEU A 401 6.36 -15.31 10.49
N GLU A 402 7.50 -15.93 10.80
CA GLU A 402 7.75 -16.50 12.12
C GLU A 402 8.19 -15.37 13.07
N VAL A 403 7.50 -15.23 14.20
CA VAL A 403 7.83 -14.23 15.22
C VAL A 403 8.93 -14.75 16.14
N ARG A 404 9.94 -13.94 16.40
CA ARG A 404 11.04 -14.24 17.31
C ARG A 404 11.30 -13.05 18.21
N GLN A 405 11.30 -13.32 19.51
CA GLN A 405 11.67 -12.35 20.52
C GLN A 405 13.19 -12.19 20.55
N VAL A 406 13.64 -10.96 20.53
CA VAL A 406 15.05 -10.58 20.71
C VAL A 406 15.21 -10.18 22.15
N ALA A 407 16.22 -10.75 22.83
CA ALA A 407 16.51 -10.38 24.22
C ALA A 407 16.88 -8.89 24.31
N THR A 408 16.47 -8.23 25.37
CA THR A 408 16.89 -6.86 25.67
C THR A 408 18.39 -6.79 25.98
N ASN A 409 19.02 -5.68 25.63
CA ASN A 409 20.45 -5.46 25.87
C ASN A 409 20.72 -5.12 27.35
#